data_0579a7e5c65964f20a8c557adfc2c81c
#
_entry.id   0579a7e5c65964f20a8c557adfc2c81c
#
_cell.length_a   1.000
_cell.length_b   1.000
_cell.length_c   1.000
_cell.angle_alpha   90.00
_cell.angle_beta   90.00
_cell.angle_gamma   90.00
#
_symmetry.space_group_name_H-M   'P 1'
#
loop_
_entity.id
_entity.type
_entity.pdbx_description
1 polymer ?
#
loop_
_entity_poly.entity_id
_entity_poly.type
_entity_poly.pdbx_seq_one_letter_code
_entity_poly.pdbx_strand_id
1 'polypeptide(L)'
;LFVMGIMLAIGVVKETGAFDDFATFLNSVAMDDKRPGVLLHGVLAGIISTVLDNFATAMNFFSLHDLANVNDPSFSMLTDYHTNGIYWQMIAYCVMAGGNVLGIGTISGLALMKMERMHMGWYFRNIGWKALMGGVIGLAILWLSHILVAGAANLIL
;
A
#
# COMPACT_ATOMS: atom_id res chain seq x y z
N LEU A 1 4.28 -18.34 13.65
CA LEU A 1 4.82 -19.17 12.55
C LEU A 1 4.48 -18.60 11.18
N PHE A 2 3.23 -18.26 10.89
CA PHE A 2 2.81 -17.69 9.58
C PHE A 2 3.56 -16.40 9.22
N VAL A 3 3.55 -15.40 10.10
CA VAL A 3 4.26 -14.12 9.91
C VAL A 3 5.77 -14.34 9.74
N MET A 4 6.36 -15.21 10.54
CA MET A 4 7.78 -15.54 10.45
C MET A 4 8.11 -16.22 9.10
N GLY A 5 7.24 -17.10 8.61
CA GLY A 5 7.41 -17.71 7.29
C GLY A 5 7.35 -16.70 6.15
N ILE A 6 6.41 -15.74 6.21
CA ILE A 6 6.33 -14.65 5.22
C ILE A 6 7.58 -13.77 5.26
N MET A 7 8.05 -13.37 6.46
CA MET A 7 9.25 -12.55 6.59
C MET A 7 10.50 -13.24 6.04
N LEU A 8 10.64 -14.54 6.28
CA LEU A 8 11.74 -15.33 5.72
C LEU A 8 11.66 -15.39 4.18
N ALA A 9 10.46 -15.63 3.64
CA ALA A 9 10.24 -15.67 2.20
C ALA A 9 10.56 -14.32 1.53
N ILE A 10 10.11 -13.20 2.13
CA ILE A 10 10.42 -11.84 1.66
C ILE A 10 11.94 -11.59 1.72
N GLY A 11 12.60 -12.00 2.82
CA GLY A 11 14.04 -11.89 2.94
C GLY A 11 14.79 -12.60 1.83
N VAL A 12 14.39 -13.83 1.48
CA VAL A 12 14.98 -14.59 0.37
C VAL A 12 14.74 -13.89 -0.96
N VAL A 13 13.52 -13.39 -1.21
CA VAL A 13 13.20 -12.68 -2.46
C VAL A 13 13.99 -11.37 -2.57
N LYS A 14 14.25 -10.69 -1.46
CA LYS A 14 15.11 -9.49 -1.44
C LYS A 14 16.55 -9.81 -1.88
N GLU A 15 17.11 -10.92 -1.39
CA GLU A 15 18.46 -11.37 -1.76
C GLU A 15 18.58 -11.80 -3.23
N THR A 16 17.49 -12.19 -3.89
CA THR A 16 17.50 -12.56 -5.31
C THR A 16 17.50 -11.36 -6.26
N GLY A 17 17.36 -10.12 -5.75
CA GLY A 17 17.27 -8.90 -6.57
C GLY A 17 15.92 -8.71 -7.27
N ALA A 18 14.95 -9.60 -7.05
CA ALA A 18 13.63 -9.50 -7.69
C ALA A 18 12.87 -8.23 -7.27
N PHE A 19 13.16 -7.69 -6.10
CA PHE A 19 12.61 -6.40 -5.67
C PHE A 19 13.19 -5.22 -6.44
N ASP A 20 14.46 -5.28 -6.84
CA ASP A 20 15.10 -4.21 -7.61
C ASP A 20 14.51 -4.16 -9.02
N ASP A 21 14.26 -5.33 -9.64
CA ASP A 21 13.56 -5.43 -10.92
C ASP A 21 12.13 -4.92 -10.83
N PHE A 22 11.43 -5.27 -9.75
CA PHE A 22 10.06 -4.81 -9.51
C PHE A 22 10.01 -3.30 -9.21
N ALA A 23 10.94 -2.77 -8.42
CA ALA A 23 11.08 -1.34 -8.17
C ALA A 23 11.38 -0.57 -9.47
N THR A 24 12.25 -1.10 -10.32
CA THR A 24 12.56 -0.51 -11.63
C THR A 24 11.34 -0.51 -12.53
N PHE A 25 10.57 -1.59 -12.56
CA PHE A 25 9.30 -1.65 -13.28
C PHE A 25 8.29 -0.61 -12.75
N LEU A 26 8.12 -0.53 -11.44
CA LEU A 26 7.22 0.46 -10.81
C LEU A 26 7.66 1.89 -11.12
N ASN A 27 8.95 2.18 -11.03
CA ASN A 27 9.49 3.51 -11.34
C ASN A 27 9.38 3.86 -12.83
N SER A 28 9.41 2.87 -13.72
CA SER A 28 9.18 3.10 -15.16
C SER A 28 7.73 3.45 -15.49
N VAL A 29 6.80 2.98 -14.67
CA VAL A 29 5.36 3.26 -14.78
C VAL A 29 4.98 4.52 -13.99
N ALA A 30 5.66 4.79 -12.88
CA ALA A 30 5.51 6.01 -12.10
C ALA A 30 6.26 7.14 -12.82
N MET A 31 5.52 8.09 -13.40
CA MET A 31 6.11 9.31 -13.95
C MET A 31 6.98 9.99 -12.87
N ASP A 32 8.09 10.58 -13.30
CA ASP A 32 9.20 11.15 -12.52
C ASP A 32 8.81 12.27 -11.49
N ASP A 33 7.54 12.57 -11.35
CA ASP A 33 7.01 13.52 -10.38
C ASP A 33 6.72 12.85 -9.04
N LYS A 34 7.42 13.30 -8.02
CA LYS A 34 7.55 12.71 -6.68
C LYS A 34 6.24 12.41 -5.95
N ARG A 35 5.20 13.21 -6.09
CA ARG A 35 3.91 13.04 -5.40
C ARG A 35 2.93 12.11 -6.10
N PRO A 36 2.71 12.21 -7.42
CA PRO A 36 1.88 11.23 -8.12
C PRO A 36 2.46 9.81 -8.08
N GLY A 37 3.79 9.66 -7.97
CA GLY A 37 4.44 8.36 -7.79
C GLY A 37 3.99 7.63 -6.53
N VAL A 38 3.91 8.31 -5.38
CA VAL A 38 3.45 7.73 -4.11
C VAL A 38 2.00 7.24 -4.21
N LEU A 39 1.13 8.04 -4.84
CA LEU A 39 -0.26 7.65 -5.07
C LEU A 39 -0.36 6.42 -5.97
N LEU A 40 0.43 6.37 -7.04
CA LEU A 40 0.46 5.25 -7.96
C LEU A 40 0.93 3.97 -7.27
N HIS A 41 2.00 4.02 -6.47
CA HIS A 41 2.45 2.88 -5.66
C HIS A 41 1.35 2.40 -4.71
N GLY A 42 0.65 3.31 -4.04
CA GLY A 42 -0.47 2.97 -3.18
C GLY A 42 -1.59 2.26 -3.93
N VAL A 43 -2.03 2.80 -5.07
CA VAL A 43 -3.09 2.20 -5.89
C VAL A 43 -2.68 0.83 -6.41
N LEU A 44 -1.45 0.67 -6.91
CA LEU A 44 -0.93 -0.62 -7.38
C LEU A 44 -0.86 -1.64 -6.25
N ALA A 45 -0.36 -1.24 -5.07
CA ALA A 45 -0.37 -2.09 -3.89
C ALA A 45 -1.79 -2.53 -3.50
N GLY A 46 -2.76 -1.62 -3.56
CA GLY A 46 -4.17 -1.93 -3.32
C GLY A 46 -4.73 -2.94 -4.33
N ILE A 47 -4.45 -2.78 -5.61
CA ILE A 47 -4.89 -3.71 -6.67
C ILE A 47 -4.28 -5.10 -6.44
N ILE A 48 -2.99 -5.18 -6.19
CA ILE A 48 -2.29 -6.45 -5.94
C ILE A 48 -2.86 -7.12 -4.69
N SER A 49 -3.14 -6.34 -3.64
CA SER A 49 -3.71 -6.83 -2.39
C SER A 49 -5.13 -7.36 -2.50
N THR A 50 -5.85 -7.08 -3.60
CA THR A 50 -7.17 -7.71 -3.82
C THR A 50 -7.08 -9.23 -3.94
N VAL A 51 -5.95 -9.74 -4.44
CA VAL A 51 -5.71 -11.15 -4.72
C VAL A 51 -4.70 -11.76 -3.76
N LEU A 52 -3.64 -11.02 -3.45
CA LEU A 52 -2.59 -11.45 -2.51
C LEU A 52 -2.96 -11.05 -1.08
N ASP A 53 -2.35 -11.76 -0.12
CA ASP A 53 -2.50 -11.42 1.30
C ASP A 53 -2.03 -9.98 1.59
N ASN A 54 -2.82 -9.25 2.36
CA ASN A 54 -2.54 -7.86 2.74
C ASN A 54 -1.18 -7.70 3.39
N PHE A 55 -0.84 -8.60 4.33
CA PHE A 55 0.41 -8.49 5.07
C PHE A 55 1.61 -8.69 4.15
N ALA A 56 1.58 -9.73 3.30
CA ALA A 56 2.65 -9.98 2.34
C ALA A 56 2.81 -8.82 1.35
N THR A 57 1.69 -8.29 0.83
CA THR A 57 1.70 -7.15 -0.09
C THR A 57 2.29 -5.90 0.57
N ALA A 58 1.84 -5.56 1.79
CA ALA A 58 2.36 -4.41 2.51
C ALA A 58 3.88 -4.53 2.76
N MET A 59 4.33 -5.69 3.23
CA MET A 59 5.76 -5.93 3.49
C MET A 59 6.61 -5.85 2.23
N ASN A 60 6.11 -6.33 1.08
CA ASN A 60 6.80 -6.19 -0.20
C ASN A 60 7.00 -4.72 -0.56
N PHE A 61 5.94 -3.90 -0.50
CA PHE A 61 6.03 -2.49 -0.82
C PHE A 61 6.87 -1.69 0.21
N PHE A 62 6.83 -2.08 1.48
CA PHE A 62 7.70 -1.47 2.50
C PHE A 62 9.18 -1.80 2.29
N SER A 63 9.49 -2.94 1.68
CA SER A 63 10.87 -3.35 1.40
C SER A 63 11.45 -2.70 0.13
N LEU A 64 10.62 -2.04 -0.70
CA LEU A 64 11.08 -1.35 -1.91
C LEU A 64 11.86 -0.06 -1.61
N HIS A 65 11.55 0.60 -0.51
CA HIS A 65 12.19 1.86 -0.13
C HIS A 65 12.73 1.77 1.29
N ASP A 66 13.96 2.24 1.46
CA ASP A 66 14.54 2.42 2.78
C ASP A 66 13.99 3.72 3.42
N LEU A 67 13.96 3.72 4.75
CA LEU A 67 13.64 4.94 5.49
C LEU A 67 14.65 6.03 5.16
N ALA A 68 14.17 7.22 4.81
CA ALA A 68 15.05 8.34 4.53
C ALA A 68 15.94 8.67 5.74
N ASN A 69 17.24 8.74 5.50
CA ASN A 69 18.22 9.02 6.55
C ASN A 69 18.24 10.52 6.85
N VAL A 70 18.10 10.89 8.11
CA VAL A 70 18.11 12.30 8.58
C VAL A 70 19.39 13.05 8.21
N ASN A 71 20.48 12.33 8.02
CA ASN A 71 21.80 12.90 7.71
C ASN A 71 22.07 13.04 6.20
N ASP A 72 21.11 12.69 5.33
CA ASP A 72 21.26 12.82 3.89
C ASP A 72 21.01 14.26 3.46
N PRO A 73 21.91 14.90 2.68
CA PRO A 73 21.68 16.27 2.16
C PRO A 73 20.45 16.39 1.27
N SER A 74 20.01 15.30 0.65
CA SER A 74 18.79 15.23 -0.16
C SER A 74 17.51 15.01 0.68
N PHE A 75 17.65 14.99 1.99
CA PHE A 75 16.59 14.70 2.95
C PHE A 75 15.33 15.57 2.78
N SER A 76 15.48 16.85 2.45
CA SER A 76 14.35 17.76 2.22
C SER A 76 13.49 17.35 1.01
N MET A 77 14.04 16.54 0.11
CA MET A 77 13.33 16.02 -1.06
C MET A 77 12.67 14.66 -0.80
N LEU A 78 13.04 13.97 0.28
CA LEU A 78 12.60 12.62 0.64
C LEU A 78 11.61 12.62 1.81
N THR A 79 10.96 13.76 2.10
CA THR A 79 10.01 13.89 3.22
C THR A 79 8.88 12.85 3.19
N ASP A 80 8.51 12.37 2.02
CA ASP A 80 7.43 11.39 1.85
C ASP A 80 7.83 9.99 2.34
N TYR A 81 9.12 9.69 2.43
CA TYR A 81 9.70 8.41 2.89
C TYR A 81 10.23 8.43 4.33
N HIS A 82 9.95 9.48 5.05
CA HIS A 82 10.26 9.62 6.47
C HIS A 82 9.46 8.67 7.36
N THR A 83 9.92 8.50 8.60
CA THR A 83 9.09 7.93 9.66
C THR A 83 7.79 8.72 9.74
N ASN A 84 6.64 8.05 9.60
CA ASN A 84 5.30 8.62 9.44
C ASN A 84 5.08 9.39 8.12
N GLY A 85 5.95 9.23 7.11
CA GLY A 85 5.76 9.78 5.78
C GLY A 85 4.50 9.27 5.10
N ILE A 86 4.02 10.04 4.13
CA ILE A 86 2.77 9.70 3.41
C ILE A 86 2.87 8.36 2.66
N TYR A 87 4.05 7.99 2.18
CA TYR A 87 4.26 6.73 1.47
C TYR A 87 3.78 5.53 2.29
N TRP A 88 4.23 5.42 3.54
CA TRP A 88 3.89 4.30 4.42
C TRP A 88 2.41 4.25 4.74
N GLN A 89 1.81 5.41 5.00
CA GLN A 89 0.38 5.54 5.27
C GLN A 89 -0.46 5.16 4.06
N MET A 90 -0.07 5.61 2.86
CA MET A 90 -0.76 5.30 1.61
C MET A 90 -0.71 3.81 1.29
N ILE A 91 0.47 3.18 1.38
CA ILE A 91 0.60 1.73 1.15
C ILE A 91 -0.26 0.96 2.15
N ALA A 92 -0.13 1.24 3.45
CA ALA A 92 -0.91 0.56 4.47
C ALA A 92 -2.42 0.68 4.23
N TYR A 93 -2.90 1.89 3.94
CA TYR A 93 -4.31 2.15 3.67
C TYR A 93 -4.79 1.42 2.41
N CYS A 94 -4.08 1.57 1.29
CA CYS A 94 -4.49 1.00 0.01
C CYS A 94 -4.48 -0.53 0.03
N VAL A 95 -3.49 -1.14 0.69
CA VAL A 95 -3.42 -2.59 0.86
C VAL A 95 -4.60 -3.11 1.68
N MET A 96 -4.93 -2.44 2.79
CA MET A 96 -6.08 -2.80 3.63
C MET A 96 -7.41 -2.63 2.89
N ALA A 97 -7.59 -1.53 2.19
CA ALA A 97 -8.79 -1.26 1.41
C ALA A 97 -8.94 -2.25 0.25
N GLY A 98 -7.84 -2.50 -0.49
CA GLY A 98 -7.81 -3.43 -1.62
C GLY A 98 -8.17 -4.85 -1.23
N GLY A 99 -7.57 -5.39 -0.16
CA GLY A 99 -7.85 -6.75 0.30
C GLY A 99 -9.30 -6.99 0.70
N ASN A 100 -10.01 -5.96 1.11
CA ASN A 100 -11.44 -6.06 1.44
C ASN A 100 -12.36 -6.06 0.22
N VAL A 101 -11.88 -5.68 -0.96
CA VAL A 101 -12.70 -5.61 -2.19
C VAL A 101 -13.16 -6.99 -2.64
N LEU A 102 -12.25 -7.94 -2.74
CA LEU A 102 -12.57 -9.33 -3.10
C LEU A 102 -12.74 -10.23 -1.87
N GLY A 103 -12.25 -9.81 -0.70
CA GLY A 103 -12.27 -10.58 0.52
C GLY A 103 -11.32 -11.80 0.52
N ILE A 104 -10.61 -12.06 -0.59
CA ILE A 104 -9.64 -13.16 -0.69
C ILE A 104 -8.29 -12.72 -0.12
N GLY A 105 -7.93 -11.47 -0.30
CA GLY A 105 -6.69 -10.88 0.20
C GLY A 105 -6.63 -10.79 1.73
N THR A 106 -7.71 -11.14 2.44
CA THR A 106 -7.74 -11.15 3.90
C THR A 106 -8.17 -12.51 4.45
N ILE A 107 -7.47 -12.99 5.47
CA ILE A 107 -7.83 -14.25 6.17
C ILE A 107 -9.25 -14.16 6.73
N SER A 108 -9.62 -13.00 7.26
CA SER A 108 -10.97 -12.74 7.79
C SER A 108 -12.06 -12.81 6.72
N GLY A 109 -11.79 -12.27 5.54
CA GLY A 109 -12.71 -12.35 4.40
C GLY A 109 -12.92 -13.78 3.91
N LEU A 110 -11.84 -14.55 3.78
CA LEU A 110 -11.91 -15.97 3.44
C LEU A 110 -12.69 -16.77 4.49
N ALA A 111 -12.43 -16.52 5.78
CA ALA A 111 -13.13 -17.18 6.87
C ALA A 111 -14.63 -16.87 6.83
N LEU A 112 -15.00 -15.58 6.64
CA LEU A 112 -16.39 -15.14 6.53
C LEU A 112 -17.09 -15.81 5.35
N MET A 113 -16.49 -15.82 4.16
CA MET A 113 -17.07 -16.46 2.98
C MET A 113 -17.27 -17.96 3.18
N LYS A 114 -16.35 -18.62 3.87
CA LYS A 114 -16.44 -20.05 4.17
C LYS A 114 -17.52 -20.36 5.21
N MET A 115 -17.62 -19.56 6.27
CA MET A 115 -18.62 -19.74 7.34
C MET A 115 -20.04 -19.52 6.82
N GLU A 116 -20.24 -18.46 6.05
CA GLU A 116 -21.55 -18.09 5.49
C GLU A 116 -21.85 -18.79 4.15
N ARG A 117 -20.97 -19.68 3.67
CA ARG A 117 -21.07 -20.38 2.38
C ARG A 117 -21.36 -19.44 1.22
N MET A 118 -20.80 -18.24 1.25
CA MET A 118 -20.98 -17.24 0.20
C MET A 118 -20.03 -17.50 -0.97
N HIS A 119 -20.54 -17.31 -2.19
CA HIS A 119 -19.69 -17.29 -3.39
C HIS A 119 -18.99 -15.94 -3.53
N MET A 120 -17.74 -15.96 -3.99
CA MET A 120 -16.93 -14.76 -4.23
C MET A 120 -17.64 -13.71 -5.10
N GLY A 121 -18.35 -14.14 -6.15
CA GLY A 121 -19.12 -13.22 -7.01
C GLY A 121 -20.25 -12.51 -6.28
N TRP A 122 -20.93 -13.19 -5.34
CA TRP A 122 -21.94 -12.58 -4.49
C TRP A 122 -21.32 -11.55 -3.53
N TYR A 123 -20.19 -11.92 -2.91
CA TYR A 123 -19.45 -11.03 -2.01
C TYR A 123 -19.03 -9.74 -2.73
N PHE A 124 -18.38 -9.87 -3.88
CA PHE A 124 -17.95 -8.70 -4.67
C PHE A 124 -19.13 -7.79 -5.05
N ARG A 125 -20.23 -8.35 -5.51
CA ARG A 125 -21.41 -7.58 -5.94
C ARG A 125 -22.09 -6.83 -4.79
N ASN A 126 -22.15 -7.42 -3.60
CA ASN A 126 -22.92 -6.87 -2.48
C ASN A 126 -22.06 -6.09 -1.47
N ILE A 127 -20.82 -6.51 -1.27
CA ILE A 127 -19.90 -5.98 -0.26
C ILE A 127 -18.69 -5.32 -0.93
N GLY A 128 -18.04 -6.00 -1.86
CA GLY A 128 -16.79 -5.57 -2.48
C GLY A 128 -16.90 -4.21 -3.17
N TRP A 129 -18.01 -3.98 -3.89
CA TRP A 129 -18.26 -2.68 -4.53
C TRP A 129 -18.36 -1.54 -3.51
N LYS A 130 -19.02 -1.78 -2.38
CA LYS A 130 -19.14 -0.79 -1.30
C LYS A 130 -17.78 -0.55 -0.63
N ALA A 131 -17.00 -1.61 -0.44
CA ALA A 131 -15.64 -1.55 0.08
C ALA A 131 -14.73 -0.74 -0.86
N LEU A 132 -14.84 -0.94 -2.17
CA LEU A 132 -14.10 -0.17 -3.17
C LEU A 132 -14.46 1.31 -3.12
N MET A 133 -15.75 1.64 -3.12
CA MET A 133 -16.20 3.04 -3.02
C MET A 133 -15.72 3.69 -1.72
N GLY A 134 -15.85 3.01 -0.58
CA GLY A 134 -15.35 3.48 0.70
C GLY A 134 -13.82 3.66 0.69
N GLY A 135 -13.11 2.72 0.06
CA GLY A 135 -11.66 2.78 -0.13
C GLY A 135 -11.21 4.00 -0.93
N VAL A 136 -11.88 4.29 -2.05
CA VAL A 136 -11.57 5.48 -2.88
C VAL A 136 -11.86 6.78 -2.12
N ILE A 137 -12.98 6.86 -1.42
CA ILE A 137 -13.33 8.04 -0.62
C ILE A 137 -12.29 8.26 0.49
N GLY A 138 -11.93 7.21 1.23
CA GLY A 138 -10.93 7.31 2.28
C GLY A 138 -9.53 7.65 1.76
N LEU A 139 -9.16 7.14 0.57
CA LEU A 139 -7.93 7.52 -0.10
C LEU A 139 -7.91 9.02 -0.44
N ALA A 140 -9.02 9.54 -0.95
CA ALA A 140 -9.17 10.96 -1.25
C ALA A 140 -9.06 11.82 0.03
N ILE A 141 -9.66 11.39 1.13
CA ILE A 141 -9.57 12.07 2.42
C ILE A 141 -8.12 12.07 2.95
N LEU A 142 -7.46 10.92 2.88
CA LEU A 142 -6.06 10.78 3.33
C LEU A 142 -5.15 11.69 2.50
N TRP A 143 -5.32 11.71 1.17
CA TRP A 143 -4.57 12.58 0.29
C TRP A 143 -4.84 14.07 0.56
N LEU A 144 -6.11 14.45 0.75
CA LEU A 144 -6.50 15.82 1.06
C LEU A 144 -5.92 16.27 2.42
N SER A 145 -5.99 15.41 3.44
CA SER A 145 -5.44 15.72 4.76
C SER A 145 -3.95 16.01 4.70
N HIS A 146 -3.21 15.25 3.87
CA HIS A 146 -1.78 15.47 3.68
C HIS A 146 -1.48 16.81 2.99
N ILE A 147 -2.25 17.18 1.96
CA ILE A 147 -2.11 18.48 1.29
C ILE A 147 -2.38 19.62 2.26
N LEU A 148 -3.41 19.51 3.09
CA LEU A 148 -3.77 20.53 4.09
C LEU A 148 -2.68 20.70 5.14
N VAL A 149 -2.13 19.60 5.65
CA VAL A 149 -1.05 19.63 6.65
C VAL A 149 0.23 20.21 6.05
N ALA A 150 0.59 19.79 4.84
CA ALA A 150 1.75 20.35 4.14
C ALA A 150 1.58 21.84 3.81
N GLY A 151 0.36 22.26 3.45
CA GLY A 151 0.03 23.68 3.21
C GLY A 151 0.10 24.52 4.49
N ALA A 152 -0.39 23.98 5.61
CA ALA A 152 -0.31 24.65 6.90
C ALA A 152 1.13 24.79 7.41
N ALA A 153 1.98 23.78 7.21
CA ALA A 153 3.39 23.84 7.56
C ALA A 153 4.15 24.94 6.80
N ASN A 154 3.83 25.14 5.51
CA ASN A 154 4.42 26.21 4.68
C ASN A 154 3.91 27.62 5.04
N LEU A 155 2.86 27.75 5.83
CA LEU A 155 2.30 29.06 6.24
C LEU A 155 2.88 29.53 7.59
N ILE A 156 3.52 28.62 8.34
CA ILE A 156 4.06 28.87 9.70
C ILE A 156 5.58 29.11 9.65
N LEU A 157 6.25 28.77 8.56
CA LEU A 157 7.66 29.06 8.29
C LEU A 157 7.81 30.34 7.46
#